data_0c3216d8b408c6f541b6a31e596b2b06
#
_entry.id   0c3216d8b408c6f541b6a31e596b2b06
#
_cell.length_a   1.000
_cell.length_b   1.000
_cell.length_c   1.000
_cell.angle_alpha   90.00
_cell.angle_beta   90.00
_cell.angle_gamma   90.00
#
_symmetry.space_group_name_H-M   'P 1'
#
loop_
_entity.id
_entity.type
_entity.pdbx_description
1 polymer ?
#
loop_
_entity_poly.entity_id
_entity_poly.type
_entity_poly.pdbx_seq_one_letter_code
_entity_poly.pdbx_strand_id
1 'polypeptide(L)'
;MVKQKHVCVIGAGVSGLAAGKAFASRGHKVTIVERSGDLGGVWEPARAYPDVQTQSPKELYRYTDKAMPKSYPEWPKGPQVHAYLRDYARSHGLDGAMRFDTRVEAMSRRADGRPGWTLRLRSTDGATGHEDFDFVAICTGQFNEPQTLPLPGEEGFKAQGGQILHSSRYGDADLAKGRKVVVLGGSKSATDIAVNAVNSGASEVTIVFREPVWRIPYFVGGLVNFKRILYIRAQEQMFASWGIGPAARLAHAVAKPLVWANWRGLESMLKMQLKLKRCNMVPKERIEDGVNCSVPIATPGFYPMVADGRIKAVRGTFDHYDGKTIVMSGGQRVAADIAVLAIGYKLGVPFLPPEYQAKLVEPDGQYRLYRLIANPDLPDMGFVGFNSSFCTVLCADLAANWLVRYADGQLARQPSAAEMNDNIAMMLNFRRVERPAAGVYGGLCVAPYHFKHFDELLADIGTKTWRRNPLVEKFTPPDADAYARYLATAPDYKAAA
;
A
#
# COMPACT_ATOMS: atom_id res chain seq x y z
N MET A 1 30.56 -2.78 19.00
CA MET A 1 29.51 -3.77 18.68
C MET A 1 28.17 -3.14 18.98
N VAL A 2 27.18 -3.29 18.11
CA VAL A 2 25.81 -2.83 18.39
C VAL A 2 25.25 -3.65 19.55
N LYS A 3 24.61 -2.96 20.49
CA LYS A 3 23.94 -3.66 21.60
C LYS A 3 22.74 -4.43 21.04
N GLN A 4 22.65 -5.73 21.30
CA GLN A 4 21.52 -6.53 20.93
C GLN A 4 20.23 -5.98 21.57
N LYS A 5 19.19 -5.78 20.78
CA LYS A 5 17.87 -5.36 21.21
C LYS A 5 16.87 -6.52 21.08
N HIS A 6 15.84 -6.53 21.92
CA HIS A 6 14.64 -7.30 21.69
C HIS A 6 13.64 -6.43 20.92
N VAL A 7 13.36 -6.79 19.69
CA VAL A 7 12.53 -5.99 18.75
C VAL A 7 11.19 -6.68 18.54
N CYS A 8 10.09 -5.95 18.73
CA CYS A 8 8.78 -6.37 18.29
C CYS A 8 8.49 -5.84 16.89
N VAL A 9 8.11 -6.71 15.98
CA VAL A 9 7.57 -6.36 14.66
C VAL A 9 6.06 -6.63 14.68
N ILE A 10 5.24 -5.60 14.47
CA ILE A 10 3.78 -5.72 14.52
C ILE A 10 3.23 -5.90 13.11
N GLY A 11 2.80 -7.11 12.77
CA GLY A 11 2.29 -7.55 11.49
C GLY A 11 3.27 -8.45 10.73
N ALA A 12 2.80 -9.56 10.16
CA ALA A 12 3.56 -10.53 9.35
C ALA A 12 3.25 -10.44 7.84
N GLY A 13 2.88 -9.26 7.36
CA GLY A 13 2.77 -8.97 5.93
C GLY A 13 4.13 -8.69 5.29
N VAL A 14 4.12 -8.22 4.02
CA VAL A 14 5.32 -7.83 3.26
C VAL A 14 6.29 -6.97 4.08
N SER A 15 5.77 -5.96 4.78
CA SER A 15 6.60 -5.03 5.56
C SER A 15 7.18 -5.64 6.81
N GLY A 16 6.40 -6.49 7.49
CA GLY A 16 6.87 -7.19 8.70
C GLY A 16 7.94 -8.20 8.42
N LEU A 17 7.85 -8.93 7.32
CA LEU A 17 8.89 -9.86 6.89
C LEU A 17 10.19 -9.12 6.52
N ALA A 18 10.09 -7.97 5.85
CA ALA A 18 11.25 -7.13 5.56
C ALA A 18 11.92 -6.62 6.84
N ALA A 19 11.13 -6.09 7.79
CA ALA A 19 11.63 -5.59 9.07
C ALA A 19 12.22 -6.73 9.92
N GLY A 20 11.51 -7.84 10.04
CA GLY A 20 11.97 -9.02 10.78
C GLY A 20 13.33 -9.50 10.28
N LYS A 21 13.48 -9.66 8.96
CA LYS A 21 14.75 -10.04 8.33
C LYS A 21 15.83 -8.98 8.58
N ALA A 22 15.54 -7.70 8.40
CA ALA A 22 16.54 -6.65 8.56
C ALA A 22 17.10 -6.62 9.99
N PHE A 23 16.24 -6.68 11.01
CA PHE A 23 16.69 -6.72 12.41
C PHE A 23 17.39 -8.03 12.77
N ALA A 24 16.86 -9.18 12.36
CA ALA A 24 17.48 -10.49 12.64
C ALA A 24 18.86 -10.61 12.00
N SER A 25 19.05 -10.12 10.76
CA SER A 25 20.35 -10.17 10.06
C SER A 25 21.44 -9.31 10.72
N ARG A 26 21.06 -8.39 11.61
CA ARG A 26 22.00 -7.54 12.41
C ARG A 26 22.16 -8.06 13.85
N GLY A 27 21.67 -9.27 14.13
CA GLY A 27 21.87 -9.95 15.43
C GLY A 27 20.89 -9.53 16.52
N HIS A 28 19.80 -8.85 16.21
CA HIS A 28 18.75 -8.54 17.19
C HIS A 28 17.86 -9.76 17.44
N LYS A 29 17.31 -9.88 18.66
CA LYS A 29 16.24 -10.82 18.95
C LYS A 29 14.93 -10.24 18.39
N VAL A 30 14.25 -10.97 17.52
CA VAL A 30 13.01 -10.51 16.85
C VAL A 30 11.83 -11.34 17.30
N THR A 31 10.71 -10.67 17.61
CA THR A 31 9.38 -11.28 17.77
C THR A 31 8.44 -10.61 16.79
N ILE A 32 7.82 -11.39 15.89
CA ILE A 32 6.83 -10.88 14.92
C ILE A 32 5.44 -11.27 15.44
N VAL A 33 4.61 -10.29 15.74
CA VAL A 33 3.24 -10.51 16.23
C VAL A 33 2.25 -10.30 15.09
N GLU A 34 1.45 -11.33 14.79
CA GLU A 34 0.44 -11.29 13.74
C GLU A 34 -0.93 -11.71 14.32
N ARG A 35 -1.96 -10.91 14.03
CA ARG A 35 -3.33 -11.15 14.51
C ARG A 35 -4.04 -12.29 13.80
N SER A 36 -3.63 -12.60 12.56
CA SER A 36 -4.16 -13.70 11.77
C SER A 36 -3.43 -15.00 12.07
N GLY A 37 -4.04 -16.13 11.67
CA GLY A 37 -3.44 -17.46 11.83
C GLY A 37 -2.31 -17.77 10.85
N ASP A 38 -2.00 -16.85 9.93
CA ASP A 38 -0.95 -17.02 8.93
C ASP A 38 -0.31 -15.68 8.57
N LEU A 39 0.89 -15.74 7.98
CA LEU A 39 1.59 -14.60 7.41
C LEU A 39 0.98 -14.18 6.05
N GLY A 40 1.36 -13.02 5.57
CA GLY A 40 1.02 -12.57 4.21
C GLY A 40 0.24 -11.25 4.16
N GLY A 41 -0.39 -10.84 5.27
CA GLY A 41 -1.16 -9.60 5.35
C GLY A 41 -2.33 -9.60 4.37
N VAL A 42 -2.34 -8.73 3.36
CA VAL A 42 -3.40 -8.69 2.34
C VAL A 42 -3.38 -9.87 1.36
N TRP A 43 -2.30 -10.64 1.34
CA TRP A 43 -2.12 -11.84 0.52
C TRP A 43 -2.47 -13.13 1.26
N GLU A 44 -2.76 -13.02 2.57
CA GLU A 44 -3.25 -14.17 3.34
C GLU A 44 -4.57 -14.66 2.75
N PRO A 45 -4.74 -15.99 2.53
CA PRO A 45 -5.93 -16.53 1.88
C PRO A 45 -7.27 -16.14 2.53
N ALA A 46 -7.31 -15.99 3.86
CA ALA A 46 -8.51 -15.57 4.59
C ALA A 46 -8.92 -14.09 4.35
N ARG A 47 -8.03 -13.29 3.73
CA ARG A 47 -8.25 -11.86 3.45
C ARG A 47 -8.24 -11.53 1.97
N ALA A 48 -7.66 -12.38 1.15
CA ALA A 48 -7.56 -12.20 -0.29
C ALA A 48 -8.90 -12.57 -0.97
N TYR A 49 -9.40 -11.68 -1.83
CA TYR A 49 -10.55 -12.03 -2.67
C TYR A 49 -10.10 -12.91 -3.85
N PRO A 50 -11.01 -13.71 -4.44
CA PRO A 50 -10.67 -14.58 -5.55
C PRO A 50 -10.07 -13.82 -6.75
N ASP A 51 -9.13 -14.45 -7.43
CA ASP A 51 -8.41 -13.90 -8.59
C ASP A 51 -7.61 -12.63 -8.34
N VAL A 52 -7.42 -12.22 -7.08
CA VAL A 52 -6.53 -11.10 -6.77
C VAL A 52 -5.13 -11.35 -7.34
N GLN A 53 -4.57 -10.33 -7.98
CA GLN A 53 -3.21 -10.38 -8.52
C GLN A 53 -2.46 -9.07 -8.29
N THR A 54 -1.15 -9.11 -8.43
CA THR A 54 -0.31 -7.92 -8.26
C THR A 54 -0.65 -6.88 -9.31
N GLN A 55 -0.55 -5.61 -8.93
CA GLN A 55 -0.62 -4.48 -9.85
C GLN A 55 0.75 -4.12 -10.42
N SER A 56 1.81 -4.66 -9.83
CA SER A 56 3.18 -4.48 -10.28
C SER A 56 3.74 -5.79 -10.83
N PRO A 57 4.62 -5.75 -11.84
CA PRO A 57 5.30 -6.94 -12.32
C PRO A 57 6.13 -7.61 -11.22
N LYS A 58 6.32 -8.93 -11.31
CA LYS A 58 7.04 -9.72 -10.30
C LYS A 58 8.48 -9.24 -10.05
N GLU A 59 9.13 -8.67 -11.05
CA GLU A 59 10.48 -8.12 -10.93
C GLU A 59 10.52 -6.87 -10.02
N LEU A 60 9.39 -6.17 -9.87
CA LEU A 60 9.23 -4.97 -9.05
C LEU A 60 8.48 -5.25 -7.75
N TYR A 61 7.78 -6.40 -7.67
CA TYR A 61 7.03 -6.84 -6.49
C TYR A 61 7.80 -7.92 -5.75
N ARG A 62 9.07 -7.68 -5.43
CA ARG A 62 9.96 -8.63 -4.74
C ARG A 62 10.91 -7.92 -3.78
N TYR A 63 11.43 -8.67 -2.82
CA TYR A 63 12.55 -8.22 -1.99
C TYR A 63 13.84 -8.15 -2.80
N THR A 64 14.81 -7.38 -2.33
CA THR A 64 16.09 -7.19 -3.01
C THR A 64 16.88 -8.49 -3.11
N ASP A 65 16.85 -9.30 -2.08
CA ASP A 65 17.66 -10.51 -1.92
C ASP A 65 16.95 -11.82 -2.31
N LYS A 66 15.68 -11.76 -2.74
CA LYS A 66 14.95 -12.96 -3.18
C LYS A 66 14.05 -12.69 -4.39
N ALA A 67 14.38 -13.29 -5.52
CA ALA A 67 13.55 -13.23 -6.72
C ALA A 67 12.33 -14.15 -6.59
N MET A 68 11.23 -13.78 -7.22
CA MET A 68 10.10 -14.70 -7.43
C MET A 68 10.47 -15.80 -8.42
N PRO A 69 9.88 -17.00 -8.33
CA PRO A 69 10.11 -18.09 -9.28
C PRO A 69 9.92 -17.65 -10.74
N LYS A 70 10.81 -18.13 -11.62
CA LYS A 70 10.73 -17.81 -13.07
C LYS A 70 9.42 -18.30 -13.70
N SER A 71 8.85 -19.39 -13.17
CA SER A 71 7.58 -19.99 -13.60
C SER A 71 6.36 -19.12 -13.31
N TYR A 72 6.46 -18.13 -12.42
CA TYR A 72 5.34 -17.24 -12.14
C TYR A 72 5.08 -16.29 -13.30
N PRO A 73 3.81 -15.95 -13.58
CA PRO A 73 3.49 -14.96 -14.60
C PRO A 73 4.09 -13.59 -14.23
N GLU A 74 4.10 -12.66 -15.17
CA GLU A 74 4.61 -11.29 -14.93
C GLU A 74 3.84 -10.59 -13.80
N TRP A 75 2.54 -10.85 -13.68
CA TRP A 75 1.69 -10.40 -12.57
C TRP A 75 1.17 -11.61 -11.80
N PRO A 76 1.86 -12.04 -10.71
CA PRO A 76 1.46 -13.19 -9.93
C PRO A 76 0.10 -13.03 -9.26
N LYS A 77 -0.63 -14.12 -9.14
CA LYS A 77 -1.88 -14.21 -8.39
C LYS A 77 -1.63 -14.32 -6.88
N GLY A 78 -2.66 -14.03 -6.08
CA GLY A 78 -2.60 -14.05 -4.61
C GLY A 78 -1.93 -15.29 -4.01
N PRO A 79 -2.33 -16.53 -4.38
CA PRO A 79 -1.68 -17.74 -3.87
C PRO A 79 -0.19 -17.83 -4.19
N GLN A 80 0.25 -17.34 -5.35
CA GLN A 80 1.67 -17.31 -5.73
C GLN A 80 2.45 -16.29 -4.89
N VAL A 81 1.86 -15.12 -4.64
CA VAL A 81 2.48 -14.12 -3.76
C VAL A 81 2.58 -14.64 -2.34
N HIS A 82 1.52 -15.26 -1.81
CA HIS A 82 1.51 -15.85 -0.49
C HIS A 82 2.59 -16.95 -0.35
N ALA A 83 2.69 -17.85 -1.33
CA ALA A 83 3.72 -18.88 -1.35
C ALA A 83 5.15 -18.29 -1.37
N TYR A 84 5.36 -17.21 -2.15
CA TYR A 84 6.62 -16.47 -2.17
C TYR A 84 6.97 -15.86 -0.81
N LEU A 85 6.00 -15.26 -0.11
CA LEU A 85 6.20 -14.68 1.22
C LEU A 85 6.53 -15.74 2.27
N ARG A 86 5.87 -16.91 2.22
CA ARG A 86 6.19 -18.05 3.09
C ARG A 86 7.61 -18.57 2.83
N ASP A 87 7.97 -18.70 1.57
CA ASP A 87 9.32 -19.14 1.19
C ASP A 87 10.39 -18.12 1.61
N TYR A 88 10.06 -16.80 1.52
CA TYR A 88 10.93 -15.75 2.03
C TYR A 88 11.14 -15.88 3.54
N ALA A 89 10.08 -16.01 4.32
CA ALA A 89 10.13 -16.14 5.76
C ALA A 89 11.00 -17.34 6.18
N ARG A 90 10.76 -18.49 5.57
CA ARG A 90 11.53 -19.72 5.82
C ARG A 90 13.01 -19.58 5.48
N SER A 91 13.32 -19.00 4.31
CA SER A 91 14.71 -18.84 3.85
C SER A 91 15.53 -17.90 4.74
N HIS A 92 14.87 -17.05 5.52
CA HIS A 92 15.53 -16.15 6.49
C HIS A 92 15.35 -16.58 7.96
N GLY A 93 14.83 -17.80 8.21
CA GLY A 93 14.69 -18.33 9.56
C GLY A 93 13.70 -17.59 10.45
N LEU A 94 12.69 -16.91 9.84
CA LEU A 94 11.73 -16.11 10.59
C LEU A 94 10.58 -16.93 11.20
N ASP A 95 10.41 -18.19 10.82
CA ASP A 95 9.30 -19.04 11.27
C ASP A 95 9.22 -19.12 12.81
N GLY A 96 10.36 -19.30 13.48
CA GLY A 96 10.44 -19.36 14.95
C GLY A 96 10.27 -18.01 15.68
N ALA A 97 10.27 -16.90 14.94
CA ALA A 97 10.08 -15.57 15.49
C ALA A 97 8.61 -15.12 15.43
N MET A 98 7.73 -15.85 14.74
CA MET A 98 6.33 -15.46 14.52
C MET A 98 5.41 -15.96 15.62
N ARG A 99 4.53 -15.09 16.07
CA ARG A 99 3.39 -15.39 16.96
C ARG A 99 2.12 -15.03 16.22
N PHE A 100 1.47 -16.02 15.66
CA PHE A 100 0.17 -15.90 15.01
C PHE A 100 -0.96 -15.82 16.03
N ASP A 101 -2.16 -15.52 15.55
CA ASP A 101 -3.37 -15.44 16.38
C ASP A 101 -3.21 -14.51 17.59
N THR A 102 -2.32 -13.52 17.47
CA THR A 102 -1.95 -12.62 18.58
C THR A 102 -2.09 -11.17 18.15
N ARG A 103 -2.97 -10.43 18.80
CA ARG A 103 -3.21 -9.01 18.56
C ARG A 103 -2.48 -8.14 19.59
N VAL A 104 -1.87 -7.06 19.15
CA VAL A 104 -1.47 -5.96 20.04
C VAL A 104 -2.71 -5.12 20.35
N GLU A 105 -3.10 -5.02 21.61
CA GLU A 105 -4.26 -4.24 22.06
C GLU A 105 -3.89 -2.83 22.52
N ALA A 106 -2.74 -2.70 23.17
CA ALA A 106 -2.24 -1.43 23.68
C ALA A 106 -0.73 -1.49 23.83
N MET A 107 -0.10 -0.34 23.85
CA MET A 107 1.31 -0.19 24.19
C MET A 107 1.50 1.03 25.12
N SER A 108 2.53 0.98 25.94
CA SER A 108 2.92 2.05 26.86
C SER A 108 4.44 2.11 26.96
N ARG A 109 4.97 3.22 27.48
CA ARG A 109 6.39 3.26 27.83
C ARG A 109 6.67 2.28 28.95
N ARG A 110 7.86 1.71 28.97
CA ARG A 110 8.28 0.75 30.00
C ARG A 110 8.23 1.37 31.39
N ALA A 111 7.65 0.64 32.34
CA ALA A 111 7.50 1.09 33.72
C ALA A 111 8.83 1.15 34.49
N ASP A 112 9.86 0.41 34.04
CA ASP A 112 11.19 0.37 34.63
C ASP A 112 12.08 1.57 34.21
N GLY A 113 11.56 2.52 33.44
CA GLY A 113 12.24 3.71 32.96
C GLY A 113 13.31 3.47 31.88
N ARG A 114 13.56 2.22 31.47
CA ARG A 114 14.44 1.92 30.36
C ARG A 114 13.81 2.31 29.01
N PRO A 115 14.61 2.64 28.00
CA PRO A 115 14.11 2.83 26.63
C PRO A 115 13.30 1.63 26.12
N GLY A 116 12.28 1.90 25.32
CA GLY A 116 11.44 0.87 24.72
C GLY A 116 9.97 0.94 25.16
N TRP A 117 9.24 -0.13 24.90
CA TRP A 117 7.81 -0.20 25.02
C TRP A 117 7.35 -1.50 25.69
N THR A 118 6.31 -1.41 26.51
CA THR A 118 5.56 -2.57 26.99
C THR A 118 4.31 -2.74 26.14
N LEU A 119 4.13 -3.91 25.53
CA LEU A 119 2.98 -4.25 24.71
C LEU A 119 2.01 -5.16 25.45
N ARG A 120 0.73 -4.80 25.46
CA ARG A 120 -0.34 -5.70 25.86
C ARG A 120 -0.76 -6.54 24.67
N LEU A 121 -0.54 -7.83 24.75
CA LEU A 121 -0.84 -8.82 23.74
C LEU A 121 -2.08 -9.62 24.13
N ARG A 122 -2.92 -9.96 23.15
CA ARG A 122 -4.05 -10.88 23.34
C ARG A 122 -4.05 -11.94 22.26
N SER A 123 -4.09 -13.19 22.66
CA SER A 123 -4.32 -14.32 21.73
C SER A 123 -5.81 -14.51 21.44
N THR A 124 -6.12 -15.24 20.37
CA THR A 124 -7.50 -15.58 19.97
C THR A 124 -8.21 -16.49 20.97
N ASP A 125 -7.49 -17.27 21.78
CA ASP A 125 -8.00 -18.06 22.90
C ASP A 125 -8.39 -17.19 24.12
N GLY A 126 -8.17 -15.87 24.05
CA GLY A 126 -8.48 -14.90 25.10
C GLY A 126 -7.36 -14.64 26.10
N ALA A 127 -6.24 -15.37 26.04
CA ALA A 127 -5.10 -15.14 26.93
C ALA A 127 -4.51 -13.74 26.67
N THR A 128 -4.20 -13.03 27.77
CA THR A 128 -3.58 -11.69 27.71
C THR A 128 -2.26 -11.69 28.48
N GLY A 129 -1.29 -10.95 27.94
CA GLY A 129 0.03 -10.80 28.57
C GLY A 129 0.64 -9.45 28.28
N HIS A 130 1.67 -9.10 29.04
CA HIS A 130 2.48 -7.90 28.83
C HIS A 130 3.91 -8.36 28.55
N GLU A 131 4.54 -7.74 27.55
CA GLU A 131 5.92 -8.05 27.17
C GLU A 131 6.67 -6.76 26.82
N ASP A 132 7.92 -6.67 27.29
CA ASP A 132 8.79 -5.52 27.09
C ASP A 132 9.68 -5.73 25.87
N PHE A 133 9.78 -4.68 25.07
CA PHE A 133 10.65 -4.63 23.89
C PHE A 133 11.49 -3.36 23.91
N ASP A 134 12.74 -3.48 23.48
CA ASP A 134 13.66 -2.35 23.38
C ASP A 134 13.36 -1.46 22.17
N PHE A 135 12.71 -2.03 21.14
CA PHE A 135 12.31 -1.32 19.93
C PHE A 135 11.05 -1.93 19.32
N VAL A 136 10.20 -1.12 18.71
CA VAL A 136 8.99 -1.57 18.01
C VAL A 136 8.99 -1.12 16.56
N ALA A 137 8.87 -2.07 15.63
CA ALA A 137 8.65 -1.81 14.21
C ALA A 137 7.16 -2.01 13.87
N ILE A 138 6.46 -0.93 13.55
CA ILE A 138 5.04 -0.97 13.16
C ILE A 138 4.96 -1.29 11.68
N CYS A 139 4.43 -2.48 11.37
CA CYS A 139 4.34 -3.04 10.02
C CYS A 139 2.90 -3.43 9.66
N THR A 140 1.92 -2.74 10.23
CA THR A 140 0.48 -3.05 10.09
C THR A 140 -0.07 -2.79 8.68
N GLY A 141 0.66 -2.05 7.85
CA GLY A 141 0.26 -1.68 6.50
C GLY A 141 -0.90 -0.68 6.46
N GLN A 142 -1.24 -0.26 5.23
CA GLN A 142 -2.30 0.72 4.98
C GLN A 142 -3.69 0.09 4.84
N PHE A 143 -3.76 -1.22 4.59
CA PHE A 143 -5.00 -1.97 4.38
C PHE A 143 -5.27 -2.89 5.57
N ASN A 144 -5.30 -2.31 6.76
CA ASN A 144 -5.36 -3.06 8.01
C ASN A 144 -6.80 -3.21 8.54
N GLU A 145 -7.49 -2.12 8.84
CA GLU A 145 -8.85 -2.15 9.37
C GLU A 145 -9.89 -1.89 8.27
N PRO A 146 -10.76 -2.85 7.93
CA PRO A 146 -11.80 -2.67 6.94
C PRO A 146 -12.68 -1.46 7.25
N GLN A 147 -12.95 -0.63 6.26
CA GLN A 147 -13.91 0.44 6.40
C GLN A 147 -15.33 -0.11 6.34
N THR A 148 -16.16 0.24 7.31
CA THR A 148 -17.58 -0.13 7.36
C THR A 148 -18.45 1.04 6.95
N LEU A 149 -19.65 0.75 6.46
CA LEU A 149 -20.68 1.73 6.11
C LEU A 149 -22.00 1.23 6.71
N PRO A 150 -22.25 1.47 8.01
CA PRO A 150 -23.53 1.12 8.61
C PRO A 150 -24.63 2.00 8.02
N LEU A 151 -25.71 1.37 7.53
CA LEU A 151 -26.82 2.05 6.88
C LEU A 151 -28.17 1.57 7.44
N PRO A 152 -29.20 2.42 7.43
CA PRO A 152 -30.57 2.00 7.82
C PRO A 152 -31.04 0.78 7.02
N GLY A 153 -31.77 -0.12 7.65
CA GLY A 153 -32.39 -1.29 7.04
C GLY A 153 -31.48 -2.53 6.91
N GLU A 154 -30.23 -2.50 7.40
CA GLU A 154 -29.31 -3.66 7.35
C GLU A 154 -29.89 -4.93 7.96
N GLU A 155 -30.55 -4.83 9.12
CA GLU A 155 -31.10 -6.00 9.80
C GLU A 155 -32.25 -6.62 8.99
N GLY A 156 -33.09 -5.80 8.36
CA GLY A 156 -34.14 -6.27 7.44
C GLY A 156 -33.58 -6.96 6.20
N PHE A 157 -32.49 -6.43 5.63
CA PHE A 157 -31.79 -7.03 4.52
C PHE A 157 -31.21 -8.40 4.89
N LYS A 158 -30.53 -8.49 6.03
CA LYS A 158 -29.95 -9.75 6.55
C LYS A 158 -31.02 -10.77 6.90
N ALA A 159 -32.13 -10.35 7.53
CA ALA A 159 -33.24 -11.21 7.90
C ALA A 159 -33.91 -11.89 6.68
N GLN A 160 -33.85 -11.24 5.51
CA GLN A 160 -34.31 -11.79 4.26
C GLN A 160 -33.23 -12.60 3.49
N GLY A 161 -32.12 -12.95 4.16
CA GLY A 161 -31.01 -13.72 3.60
C GLY A 161 -30.02 -12.89 2.77
N GLY A 162 -30.04 -11.56 2.89
CA GLY A 162 -29.05 -10.68 2.30
C GLY A 162 -27.71 -10.75 3.06
N GLN A 163 -26.58 -10.59 2.34
CA GLN A 163 -25.25 -10.58 2.92
C GLN A 163 -24.56 -9.23 2.67
N ILE A 164 -23.96 -8.67 3.71
CA ILE A 164 -23.14 -7.44 3.62
C ILE A 164 -21.71 -7.81 3.96
N LEU A 165 -20.81 -7.70 2.99
CA LEU A 165 -19.43 -8.13 3.11
C LEU A 165 -18.47 -6.98 2.76
N HIS A 166 -17.43 -6.79 3.56
CA HIS A 166 -16.29 -6.00 3.08
C HIS A 166 -15.53 -6.82 2.02
N SER A 167 -14.85 -6.16 1.07
CA SER A 167 -14.09 -6.82 0.00
C SER A 167 -13.08 -7.86 0.49
N SER A 168 -12.49 -7.66 1.67
CA SER A 168 -11.59 -8.63 2.33
C SER A 168 -12.28 -9.86 2.93
N ARG A 169 -13.59 -9.93 2.86
CA ARG A 169 -14.40 -11.08 3.28
C ARG A 169 -15.12 -11.76 2.12
N TYR A 170 -14.93 -11.26 0.91
CA TYR A 170 -15.36 -11.91 -0.33
C TYR A 170 -14.29 -12.93 -0.74
N GLY A 171 -14.11 -13.98 0.06
CA GLY A 171 -13.01 -14.96 -0.08
C GLY A 171 -13.34 -16.16 -0.93
N ASP A 172 -14.65 -16.36 -1.27
CA ASP A 172 -15.14 -17.50 -2.03
C ASP A 172 -15.89 -17.03 -3.27
N ALA A 173 -15.46 -17.50 -4.43
CA ALA A 173 -16.07 -17.19 -5.73
C ALA A 173 -17.50 -17.78 -5.87
N ASP A 174 -17.76 -18.92 -5.24
CA ASP A 174 -19.07 -19.60 -5.30
C ASP A 174 -20.17 -18.80 -4.58
N LEU A 175 -19.81 -17.87 -3.71
CA LEU A 175 -20.77 -16.93 -3.09
C LEU A 175 -21.64 -16.20 -4.13
N ALA A 176 -21.10 -15.89 -5.29
CA ALA A 176 -21.78 -15.11 -6.31
C ALA A 176 -22.75 -15.96 -7.16
N LYS A 177 -22.59 -17.27 -7.20
CA LYS A 177 -23.32 -18.16 -8.14
C LYS A 177 -24.84 -18.06 -7.98
N GLY A 178 -25.52 -17.70 -9.06
CA GLY A 178 -26.97 -17.52 -9.11
C GLY A 178 -27.53 -16.32 -8.36
N ARG A 179 -26.67 -15.50 -7.73
CA ARG A 179 -27.07 -14.37 -6.86
C ARG A 179 -26.92 -13.03 -7.57
N LYS A 180 -27.64 -12.03 -7.07
CA LYS A 180 -27.51 -10.63 -7.45
C LYS A 180 -26.45 -9.99 -6.56
N VAL A 181 -25.32 -9.59 -7.18
CA VAL A 181 -24.17 -9.01 -6.47
C VAL A 181 -24.09 -7.52 -6.76
N VAL A 182 -24.10 -6.71 -5.71
CA VAL A 182 -23.91 -5.25 -5.82
C VAL A 182 -22.60 -4.88 -5.12
N VAL A 183 -21.66 -4.28 -5.85
CA VAL A 183 -20.35 -3.89 -5.35
C VAL A 183 -20.28 -2.38 -5.22
N LEU A 184 -20.08 -1.87 -4.01
CA LEU A 184 -19.83 -0.44 -3.74
C LEU A 184 -18.34 -0.15 -3.75
N GLY A 185 -17.89 0.64 -4.69
CA GLY A 185 -16.50 1.09 -4.82
C GLY A 185 -16.07 1.29 -6.25
N GLY A 186 -15.05 2.11 -6.45
CA GLY A 186 -14.53 2.47 -7.78
C GLY A 186 -13.06 2.07 -8.01
N SER A 187 -12.39 1.37 -7.08
CA SER A 187 -10.97 1.02 -7.18
C SER A 187 -10.75 -0.42 -7.69
N LYS A 188 -9.53 -0.93 -7.56
CA LYS A 188 -9.12 -2.23 -8.10
C LYS A 188 -9.96 -3.38 -7.56
N SER A 189 -10.10 -3.51 -6.24
CA SER A 189 -10.88 -4.59 -5.62
C SER A 189 -12.34 -4.62 -6.07
N ALA A 190 -12.97 -3.46 -6.24
CA ALA A 190 -14.35 -3.39 -6.71
C ALA A 190 -14.52 -3.98 -8.12
N THR A 191 -13.61 -3.61 -9.03
CA THR A 191 -13.68 -4.11 -10.42
C THR A 191 -13.27 -5.57 -10.55
N ASP A 192 -12.31 -6.02 -9.73
CA ASP A 192 -11.90 -7.43 -9.70
C ASP A 192 -13.05 -8.32 -9.21
N ILE A 193 -13.69 -7.93 -8.10
CA ILE A 193 -14.85 -8.67 -7.54
C ILE A 193 -16.02 -8.65 -8.50
N ALA A 194 -16.31 -7.53 -9.17
CA ALA A 194 -17.40 -7.48 -10.15
C ALA A 194 -17.14 -8.42 -11.34
N VAL A 195 -15.92 -8.48 -11.86
CA VAL A 195 -15.53 -9.41 -12.94
C VAL A 195 -15.58 -10.86 -12.44
N ASN A 196 -15.04 -11.13 -11.24
CA ASN A 196 -15.09 -12.46 -10.64
C ASN A 196 -16.54 -12.93 -10.46
N ALA A 197 -17.42 -12.08 -9.94
CA ALA A 197 -18.83 -12.41 -9.75
C ALA A 197 -19.53 -12.82 -11.08
N VAL A 198 -19.27 -12.06 -12.17
CA VAL A 198 -19.79 -12.46 -13.52
C VAL A 198 -19.25 -13.82 -13.94
N ASN A 199 -17.95 -14.04 -13.81
CA ASN A 199 -17.29 -15.28 -14.21
C ASN A 199 -17.73 -16.48 -13.38
N SER A 200 -18.12 -16.24 -12.11
CA SER A 200 -18.63 -17.26 -11.17
C SER A 200 -20.13 -17.52 -11.32
N GLY A 201 -20.79 -16.92 -12.31
CA GLY A 201 -22.19 -17.20 -12.63
C GLY A 201 -23.19 -16.44 -11.76
N ALA A 202 -22.88 -15.23 -11.31
CA ALA A 202 -23.86 -14.33 -10.71
C ALA A 202 -25.01 -14.08 -11.69
N SER A 203 -26.26 -14.04 -11.18
CA SER A 203 -27.44 -13.77 -12.01
C SER A 203 -27.50 -12.30 -12.47
N GLU A 204 -26.95 -11.40 -11.67
CA GLU A 204 -26.83 -9.97 -11.98
C GLU A 204 -25.64 -9.38 -11.22
N VAL A 205 -24.86 -8.50 -11.86
CA VAL A 205 -23.77 -7.77 -11.21
C VAL A 205 -23.93 -6.29 -11.46
N THR A 206 -23.96 -5.52 -10.37
CA THR A 206 -23.98 -4.05 -10.40
C THR A 206 -22.77 -3.50 -9.63
N ILE A 207 -22.01 -2.62 -10.26
CA ILE A 207 -20.97 -1.84 -9.57
C ILE A 207 -21.45 -0.40 -9.35
N VAL A 208 -21.31 0.09 -8.12
CA VAL A 208 -21.73 1.43 -7.72
C VAL A 208 -20.51 2.23 -7.30
N PHE A 209 -20.32 3.41 -7.86
CA PHE A 209 -19.19 4.29 -7.58
C PHE A 209 -19.60 5.76 -7.69
N ARG A 210 -18.92 6.64 -6.95
CA ARG A 210 -19.19 8.09 -6.97
C ARG A 210 -18.76 8.71 -8.28
N GLU A 211 -17.48 8.56 -8.62
CA GLU A 211 -16.89 9.05 -9.87
C GLU A 211 -15.96 7.98 -10.47
N PRO A 212 -15.87 7.90 -11.80
CA PRO A 212 -14.89 7.04 -12.45
C PRO A 212 -13.47 7.51 -12.15
N VAL A 213 -12.54 6.57 -12.06
CA VAL A 213 -11.11 6.85 -11.88
C VAL A 213 -10.32 6.38 -13.09
N TRP A 214 -9.20 7.05 -13.36
CA TRP A 214 -8.26 6.62 -14.38
C TRP A 214 -7.71 5.24 -14.03
N ARG A 215 -7.54 4.39 -15.06
CA ARG A 215 -6.94 3.06 -14.95
C ARG A 215 -5.93 2.86 -16.05
N ILE A 216 -4.85 2.17 -15.75
CA ILE A 216 -3.79 1.86 -16.70
C ILE A 216 -3.91 0.39 -17.11
N PRO A 217 -4.01 0.05 -18.40
CA PRO A 217 -3.96 -1.33 -18.86
C PRO A 217 -2.54 -1.90 -18.72
N TYR A 218 -2.39 -3.21 -18.61
CA TYR A 218 -1.08 -3.87 -18.59
C TYR A 218 -0.20 -3.52 -19.80
N PHE A 219 -0.83 -3.34 -20.96
CA PHE A 219 -0.18 -2.92 -22.19
C PHE A 219 -0.90 -1.71 -22.77
N VAL A 220 -0.25 -0.55 -22.70
CA VAL A 220 -0.76 0.70 -23.26
C VAL A 220 -0.68 0.64 -24.77
N GLY A 221 -1.78 0.98 -25.45
CA GLY A 221 -1.92 0.79 -26.89
C GLY A 221 -1.87 -0.68 -27.36
N GLY A 222 -2.01 -1.63 -26.42
CA GLY A 222 -1.89 -3.06 -26.69
C GLY A 222 -0.46 -3.58 -26.88
N LEU A 223 0.55 -2.70 -26.83
CA LEU A 223 1.93 -3.03 -27.20
C LEU A 223 2.94 -2.70 -26.09
N VAL A 224 2.83 -1.53 -25.48
CA VAL A 224 3.84 -1.04 -24.53
C VAL A 224 3.47 -1.46 -23.11
N ASN A 225 4.28 -2.33 -22.52
CA ASN A 225 4.12 -2.69 -21.12
C ASN A 225 4.22 -1.44 -20.24
N PHE A 226 3.23 -1.20 -19.40
CA PHE A 226 3.10 0.01 -18.61
C PHE A 226 4.29 0.26 -17.66
N LYS A 227 5.04 -0.79 -17.28
CA LYS A 227 6.25 -0.62 -16.46
C LYS A 227 7.32 0.25 -17.13
N ARG A 228 7.34 0.27 -18.46
CA ARG A 228 8.26 1.13 -19.25
C ARG A 228 7.75 2.57 -19.40
N ILE A 229 6.57 2.86 -18.88
CA ILE A 229 5.96 4.20 -18.87
C ILE A 229 5.95 4.76 -17.43
N LEU A 230 5.41 4.01 -16.46
CA LEU A 230 5.18 4.51 -15.11
C LEU A 230 6.35 4.29 -14.13
N TYR A 231 7.22 3.31 -14.38
CA TYR A 231 8.27 2.92 -13.43
C TYR A 231 9.66 3.38 -13.87
N ILE A 232 9.78 4.48 -14.60
CA ILE A 232 11.07 5.03 -15.05
C ILE A 232 11.29 6.42 -14.47
N ARG A 233 12.57 6.77 -14.21
CA ARG A 233 12.92 8.10 -13.69
C ARG A 233 12.49 9.25 -14.61
N ALA A 234 12.52 9.05 -15.91
CA ALA A 234 12.06 10.05 -16.87
C ALA A 234 10.60 10.43 -16.67
N GLN A 235 9.74 9.46 -16.31
CA GLN A 235 8.34 9.71 -16.01
C GLN A 235 8.18 10.41 -14.65
N GLU A 236 8.91 9.98 -13.63
CA GLU A 236 8.91 10.64 -12.32
C GLU A 236 9.33 12.12 -12.45
N GLN A 237 10.35 12.40 -13.28
CA GLN A 237 10.84 13.74 -13.54
C GLN A 237 9.87 14.66 -14.31
N MET A 238 8.74 14.16 -14.80
CA MET A 238 7.66 15.01 -15.31
C MET A 238 6.88 15.73 -14.20
N PHE A 239 7.05 15.30 -12.96
CA PHE A 239 6.44 15.91 -11.79
C PHE A 239 7.48 16.69 -10.99
N ALA A 240 7.16 17.92 -10.63
CA ALA A 240 7.95 18.66 -9.65
C ALA A 240 7.88 17.94 -8.30
N SER A 241 9.05 17.62 -7.74
CA SER A 241 9.15 16.93 -6.45
C SER A 241 9.46 17.91 -5.32
N TRP A 242 9.38 17.44 -4.08
CA TRP A 242 9.77 18.21 -2.91
C TRP A 242 11.27 18.59 -2.92
N GLY A 243 11.61 19.73 -2.33
CA GLY A 243 13.01 20.16 -2.12
C GLY A 243 13.79 20.49 -3.39
N ILE A 244 13.13 20.74 -4.54
CA ILE A 244 13.82 21.18 -5.76
C ILE A 244 14.17 22.66 -5.71
N GLY A 245 15.39 22.99 -6.21
CA GLY A 245 15.87 24.38 -6.28
C GLY A 245 15.21 25.22 -7.39
N PRO A 246 15.48 26.55 -7.40
CA PRO A 246 14.87 27.47 -8.36
C PRO A 246 15.10 27.11 -9.83
N ALA A 247 16.30 26.66 -10.20
CA ALA A 247 16.62 26.25 -11.57
C ALA A 247 15.77 25.06 -12.04
N ALA A 248 15.57 24.05 -11.18
CA ALA A 248 14.71 22.92 -11.49
C ALA A 248 13.23 23.33 -11.59
N ARG A 249 12.75 24.23 -10.72
CA ARG A 249 11.41 24.81 -10.81
C ARG A 249 11.19 25.53 -12.14
N LEU A 250 12.16 26.32 -12.59
CA LEU A 250 12.12 27.00 -13.90
C LEU A 250 12.08 25.98 -15.03
N ALA A 251 12.91 24.92 -14.98
CA ALA A 251 12.90 23.86 -16.00
C ALA A 251 11.52 23.18 -16.10
N HIS A 252 10.87 22.87 -14.97
CA HIS A 252 9.50 22.35 -14.95
C HIS A 252 8.49 23.32 -15.56
N ALA A 253 8.62 24.62 -15.27
CA ALA A 253 7.73 25.62 -15.82
C ALA A 253 7.84 25.73 -17.35
N VAL A 254 9.08 25.71 -17.87
CA VAL A 254 9.36 25.69 -19.33
C VAL A 254 8.84 24.41 -20.00
N ALA A 255 9.03 23.26 -19.36
CA ALA A 255 8.58 21.95 -19.88
C ALA A 255 7.07 21.73 -19.81
N LYS A 256 6.32 22.56 -19.06
CA LYS A 256 4.89 22.38 -18.79
C LYS A 256 4.02 22.13 -20.04
N PRO A 257 4.15 22.82 -21.18
CA PRO A 257 3.37 22.55 -22.38
C PRO A 257 3.61 21.12 -22.94
N LEU A 258 4.87 20.68 -22.96
CA LEU A 258 5.25 19.33 -23.43
C LEU A 258 4.69 18.26 -22.50
N VAL A 259 4.84 18.44 -21.21
CA VAL A 259 4.29 17.53 -20.19
C VAL A 259 2.78 17.44 -20.30
N TRP A 260 2.10 18.58 -20.48
CA TRP A 260 0.65 18.63 -20.70
C TRP A 260 0.24 17.85 -21.96
N ALA A 261 0.91 18.06 -23.10
CA ALA A 261 0.62 17.35 -24.34
C ALA A 261 0.78 15.83 -24.19
N ASN A 262 1.86 15.37 -23.51
CA ASN A 262 2.09 13.96 -23.20
C ASN A 262 0.91 13.35 -22.43
N TRP A 263 0.42 14.02 -21.37
CA TRP A 263 -0.70 13.52 -20.58
C TRP A 263 -2.02 13.50 -21.37
N ARG A 264 -2.29 14.52 -22.20
CA ARG A 264 -3.49 14.54 -23.10
C ARG A 264 -3.44 13.40 -24.12
N GLY A 265 -2.24 13.11 -24.67
CA GLY A 265 -2.03 11.98 -25.56
C GLY A 265 -2.35 10.64 -24.86
N LEU A 266 -1.80 10.43 -23.67
CA LEU A 266 -2.07 9.23 -22.86
C LEU A 266 -3.57 9.10 -22.54
N GLU A 267 -4.23 10.15 -22.06
CA GLU A 267 -5.68 10.12 -21.80
C GLU A 267 -6.49 9.73 -23.02
N SER A 268 -6.17 10.31 -24.19
CA SER A 268 -6.86 10.02 -25.43
C SER A 268 -6.74 8.56 -25.82
N MET A 269 -5.53 8.00 -25.66
CA MET A 269 -5.27 6.59 -25.89
C MET A 269 -6.04 5.68 -24.92
N LEU A 270 -6.04 6.02 -23.62
CA LEU A 270 -6.77 5.26 -22.60
C LEU A 270 -8.29 5.30 -22.83
N LYS A 271 -8.85 6.48 -23.17
CA LYS A 271 -10.27 6.64 -23.53
C LYS A 271 -10.68 5.72 -24.69
N MET A 272 -9.83 5.59 -25.70
CA MET A 272 -10.03 4.72 -26.84
C MET A 272 -9.88 3.23 -26.46
N GLN A 273 -8.75 2.86 -25.89
CA GLN A 273 -8.40 1.47 -25.58
C GLN A 273 -9.39 0.82 -24.60
N LEU A 274 -9.77 1.54 -23.55
CA LEU A 274 -10.70 1.07 -22.52
C LEU A 274 -12.16 1.36 -22.87
N LYS A 275 -12.45 1.95 -24.03
CA LYS A 275 -13.82 2.31 -24.45
C LYS A 275 -14.60 3.13 -23.43
N LEU A 276 -13.90 4.05 -22.70
CA LEU A 276 -14.45 4.75 -21.55
C LEU A 276 -15.72 5.55 -21.87
N LYS A 277 -15.85 6.13 -23.07
CA LYS A 277 -17.05 6.82 -23.52
C LYS A 277 -18.26 5.88 -23.62
N ARG A 278 -18.05 4.68 -24.20
CA ARG A 278 -19.12 3.67 -24.33
C ARG A 278 -19.61 3.17 -22.97
N CYS A 279 -18.70 3.08 -22.00
CA CYS A 279 -19.00 2.64 -20.64
C CYS A 279 -19.57 3.76 -19.76
N ASN A 280 -19.67 5.00 -20.24
CA ASN A 280 -19.99 6.21 -19.45
C ASN A 280 -19.04 6.36 -18.22
N MET A 281 -17.76 5.99 -18.40
CA MET A 281 -16.74 5.94 -17.32
C MET A 281 -15.54 6.83 -17.62
N VAL A 282 -15.71 7.95 -18.30
CA VAL A 282 -14.65 8.94 -18.51
C VAL A 282 -14.46 9.73 -17.21
N PRO A 283 -13.26 9.70 -16.58
CA PRO A 283 -12.97 10.52 -15.40
C PRO A 283 -13.07 12.03 -15.69
N LYS A 284 -13.49 12.81 -14.71
CA LYS A 284 -13.55 14.27 -14.80
C LYS A 284 -12.18 14.91 -14.56
N GLU A 285 -11.41 14.32 -13.65
CA GLU A 285 -10.08 14.81 -13.31
C GLU A 285 -9.06 14.48 -14.39
N ARG A 286 -8.03 15.31 -14.52
CA ARG A 286 -6.89 15.00 -15.38
C ARG A 286 -6.08 13.86 -14.79
N ILE A 287 -5.51 13.02 -15.64
CA ILE A 287 -4.77 11.83 -15.16
C ILE A 287 -3.56 12.23 -14.29
N GLU A 288 -2.83 13.29 -14.67
CA GLU A 288 -1.66 13.75 -13.92
C GLU A 288 -2.00 14.26 -12.51
N ASP A 289 -3.21 14.77 -12.30
CA ASP A 289 -3.65 15.21 -10.98
C ASP A 289 -3.96 14.03 -10.05
N GLY A 290 -4.27 12.86 -10.62
CA GLY A 290 -4.57 11.62 -9.90
C GLY A 290 -3.43 10.60 -9.84
N VAL A 291 -2.26 10.84 -10.48
CA VAL A 291 -1.15 9.87 -10.46
C VAL A 291 -0.55 9.76 -9.05
N ASN A 292 -1.00 8.74 -8.34
CA ASN A 292 -0.56 8.32 -7.01
C ASN A 292 -0.92 6.84 -6.84
N CYS A 293 -0.87 6.29 -5.63
CA CYS A 293 -1.28 4.92 -5.36
C CYS A 293 -2.78 4.63 -5.62
N SER A 294 -3.57 5.64 -5.98
CA SER A 294 -5.00 5.46 -6.29
C SER A 294 -5.27 5.12 -7.76
N VAL A 295 -4.30 5.26 -8.66
CA VAL A 295 -4.47 4.88 -10.08
C VAL A 295 -4.28 3.36 -10.22
N PRO A 296 -5.37 2.59 -10.30
CA PRO A 296 -5.27 1.14 -10.37
C PRO A 296 -4.97 0.66 -11.79
N ILE A 297 -4.46 -0.56 -11.89
CA ILE A 297 -4.43 -1.30 -13.14
C ILE A 297 -5.86 -1.67 -13.55
N ALA A 298 -6.16 -1.53 -14.84
CA ALA A 298 -7.46 -1.94 -15.39
C ALA A 298 -7.64 -3.45 -15.26
N THR A 299 -8.72 -3.86 -14.60
CA THR A 299 -9.07 -5.28 -14.49
C THR A 299 -9.39 -5.85 -15.86
N PRO A 300 -8.73 -6.95 -16.28
CA PRO A 300 -9.06 -7.62 -17.53
C PRO A 300 -10.52 -7.97 -17.62
N GLY A 301 -11.16 -7.70 -18.76
CA GLY A 301 -12.57 -8.00 -18.99
C GLY A 301 -13.56 -6.97 -18.43
N PHE A 302 -13.18 -6.10 -17.49
CA PHE A 302 -14.12 -5.19 -16.82
C PHE A 302 -14.86 -4.27 -17.81
N TYR A 303 -14.13 -3.48 -18.59
CA TYR A 303 -14.77 -2.55 -19.53
C TYR A 303 -15.56 -3.21 -20.65
N PRO A 304 -15.11 -4.33 -21.27
CA PRO A 304 -15.95 -5.13 -22.15
C PRO A 304 -17.26 -5.57 -21.48
N MET A 305 -17.21 -6.10 -20.25
CA MET A 305 -18.41 -6.55 -19.51
C MET A 305 -19.37 -5.40 -19.15
N VAL A 306 -18.85 -4.21 -18.91
CA VAL A 306 -19.70 -3.00 -18.75
C VAL A 306 -20.31 -2.60 -20.10
N ALA A 307 -19.53 -2.61 -21.17
CA ALA A 307 -19.99 -2.18 -22.50
C ALA A 307 -21.04 -3.13 -23.12
N ASP A 308 -21.03 -4.42 -22.76
CA ASP A 308 -22.00 -5.43 -23.22
C ASP A 308 -23.14 -5.68 -22.20
N GLY A 309 -23.15 -4.96 -21.08
CA GLY A 309 -24.22 -4.98 -20.08
C GLY A 309 -24.17 -6.11 -19.06
N ARG A 310 -23.13 -6.98 -19.08
CA ARG A 310 -22.93 -8.03 -18.05
C ARG A 310 -22.62 -7.44 -16.67
N ILE A 311 -22.02 -6.26 -16.61
CA ILE A 311 -21.85 -5.48 -15.39
C ILE A 311 -22.59 -4.15 -15.58
N LYS A 312 -23.58 -3.89 -14.74
CA LYS A 312 -24.28 -2.61 -14.68
C LYS A 312 -23.44 -1.61 -13.89
N ALA A 313 -23.03 -0.52 -14.52
CA ALA A 313 -22.23 0.54 -13.88
C ALA A 313 -23.14 1.70 -13.48
N VAL A 314 -23.26 1.98 -12.19
CA VAL A 314 -24.16 2.98 -11.61
C VAL A 314 -23.35 4.03 -10.85
N ARG A 315 -23.59 5.32 -11.14
CA ARG A 315 -23.04 6.42 -10.35
C ARG A 315 -23.89 6.68 -9.13
N GLY A 316 -23.28 6.75 -7.96
CA GLY A 316 -23.98 7.01 -6.71
C GLY A 316 -23.26 6.43 -5.50
N THR A 317 -23.99 6.39 -4.40
CA THR A 317 -23.56 5.72 -3.16
C THR A 317 -24.80 5.09 -2.53
N PHE A 318 -24.60 4.13 -1.64
CA PHE A 318 -25.70 3.50 -0.89
C PHE A 318 -26.25 4.51 0.12
N ASP A 319 -27.59 4.51 0.27
CA ASP A 319 -28.32 5.32 1.22
C ASP A 319 -28.92 4.46 2.33
N HIS A 320 -29.74 3.47 1.97
CA HIS A 320 -30.33 2.53 2.92
C HIS A 320 -30.68 1.20 2.25
N TYR A 321 -31.03 0.21 3.06
CA TYR A 321 -31.57 -1.08 2.60
C TYR A 321 -33.08 -1.10 2.81
N ASP A 322 -33.82 -1.60 1.81
CA ASP A 322 -35.27 -1.83 1.86
C ASP A 322 -35.55 -3.26 1.41
N GLY A 323 -35.72 -4.17 2.36
CA GLY A 323 -35.77 -5.60 2.10
C GLY A 323 -34.52 -6.07 1.36
N LYS A 324 -34.69 -6.80 0.26
CA LYS A 324 -33.58 -7.22 -0.65
C LYS A 324 -33.21 -6.18 -1.70
N THR A 325 -33.45 -4.92 -1.42
CA THR A 325 -33.14 -3.82 -2.34
C THR A 325 -32.20 -2.83 -1.66
N ILE A 326 -31.18 -2.39 -2.38
CA ILE A 326 -30.33 -1.29 -1.98
C ILE A 326 -30.88 -0.01 -2.65
N VAL A 327 -31.19 1.00 -1.86
CA VAL A 327 -31.61 2.30 -2.33
C VAL A 327 -30.38 3.21 -2.38
N MET A 328 -30.18 3.87 -3.52
CA MET A 328 -29.07 4.80 -3.74
C MET A 328 -29.44 6.20 -3.29
N SER A 329 -28.45 7.04 -3.01
CA SER A 329 -28.63 8.46 -2.65
C SER A 329 -29.43 9.29 -3.69
N GLY A 330 -29.60 8.79 -4.90
CA GLY A 330 -30.45 9.40 -5.95
C GLY A 330 -31.83 8.76 -6.09
N GLY A 331 -32.26 7.90 -5.13
CA GLY A 331 -33.55 7.19 -5.19
C GLY A 331 -33.59 5.97 -6.09
N GLN A 332 -32.53 5.70 -6.86
CA GLN A 332 -32.43 4.50 -7.68
C GLN A 332 -32.39 3.25 -6.79
N ARG A 333 -33.12 2.20 -7.19
CA ARG A 333 -33.28 0.96 -6.46
C ARG A 333 -32.61 -0.19 -7.19
N VAL A 334 -31.78 -0.97 -6.50
CA VAL A 334 -31.05 -2.12 -7.05
C VAL A 334 -31.29 -3.34 -6.15
N ALA A 335 -31.83 -4.40 -6.73
CA ALA A 335 -32.01 -5.66 -6.02
C ALA A 335 -30.67 -6.32 -5.75
N ALA A 336 -30.48 -6.85 -4.54
CA ALA A 336 -29.24 -7.47 -4.12
C ALA A 336 -29.48 -8.67 -3.21
N ASP A 337 -28.72 -9.73 -3.42
CA ASP A 337 -28.55 -10.83 -2.47
C ASP A 337 -27.24 -10.64 -1.68
N ILE A 338 -26.23 -10.00 -2.31
CA ILE A 338 -24.94 -9.69 -1.69
C ILE A 338 -24.57 -8.23 -1.97
N ALA A 339 -24.29 -7.48 -0.92
CA ALA A 339 -23.68 -6.16 -0.96
C ALA A 339 -22.20 -6.27 -0.59
N VAL A 340 -21.28 -6.00 -1.52
CA VAL A 340 -19.84 -6.00 -1.26
C VAL A 340 -19.34 -4.58 -1.12
N LEU A 341 -18.83 -4.25 0.07
CA LEU A 341 -18.24 -2.95 0.39
C LEU A 341 -16.77 -2.95 0.01
N ALA A 342 -16.43 -2.51 -1.19
CA ALA A 342 -15.07 -2.33 -1.67
C ALA A 342 -14.61 -0.87 -1.51
N ILE A 343 -14.84 -0.32 -0.31
CA ILE A 343 -14.68 1.10 0.04
C ILE A 343 -13.36 1.42 0.74
N GLY A 344 -12.45 0.43 0.81
CA GLY A 344 -11.11 0.61 1.36
C GLY A 344 -11.02 0.36 2.85
N TYR A 345 -9.99 0.93 3.48
CA TYR A 345 -9.59 0.63 4.85
C TYR A 345 -9.36 1.92 5.63
N LYS A 346 -9.53 1.84 6.94
CA LYS A 346 -9.14 2.92 7.87
C LYS A 346 -7.64 2.86 8.10
N LEU A 347 -6.99 4.01 8.01
CA LEU A 347 -5.61 4.17 8.43
C LEU A 347 -5.56 4.40 9.94
N GLY A 348 -4.57 3.83 10.61
CA GLY A 348 -4.38 4.08 12.03
C GLY A 348 -3.46 3.09 12.71
N VAL A 349 -3.02 3.47 13.90
CA VAL A 349 -2.28 2.65 14.86
C VAL A 349 -3.04 2.70 16.17
N PRO A 350 -4.20 2.02 16.28
CA PRO A 350 -5.16 2.23 17.36
C PRO A 350 -4.64 1.81 18.75
N PHE A 351 -3.63 0.96 18.82
CA PHE A 351 -2.98 0.51 20.04
C PHE A 351 -1.92 1.48 20.58
N LEU A 352 -1.57 2.53 19.82
CA LEU A 352 -0.66 3.58 20.28
C LEU A 352 -1.42 4.53 21.21
N PRO A 353 -0.84 4.93 22.36
CA PRO A 353 -1.49 5.86 23.28
C PRO A 353 -1.89 7.18 22.61
N PRO A 354 -3.00 7.82 23.04
CA PRO A 354 -3.54 9.02 22.38
C PRO A 354 -2.52 10.17 22.24
N GLU A 355 -1.67 10.37 23.25
CA GLU A 355 -0.64 11.41 23.25
C GLU A 355 0.44 11.18 22.17
N TYR A 356 0.70 9.93 21.80
CA TYR A 356 1.61 9.59 20.70
C TYR A 356 0.89 9.56 19.35
N GLN A 357 -0.40 9.20 19.33
CA GLN A 357 -1.19 9.34 18.10
C GLN A 357 -1.27 10.78 17.64
N ALA A 358 -1.44 11.74 18.56
CA ALA A 358 -1.43 13.18 18.27
C ALA A 358 -0.09 13.69 17.71
N LYS A 359 1.02 13.02 18.03
CA LYS A 359 2.36 13.31 17.48
C LYS A 359 2.58 12.64 16.12
N LEU A 360 1.87 11.56 15.84
CA LEU A 360 2.01 10.78 14.60
C LEU A 360 1.15 11.32 13.46
N VAL A 361 -0.06 11.79 13.75
CA VAL A 361 -1.06 12.16 12.74
C VAL A 361 -1.56 13.57 12.99
N GLU A 362 -1.51 14.40 11.95
CA GLU A 362 -2.06 15.76 11.93
C GLU A 362 -3.60 15.74 11.94
N PRO A 363 -4.27 16.83 12.34
CA PRO A 363 -5.74 16.92 12.33
C PRO A 363 -6.39 16.65 10.96
N ASP A 364 -5.66 16.90 9.86
CA ASP A 364 -6.11 16.61 8.48
C ASP A 364 -5.82 15.16 8.04
N GLY A 365 -5.35 14.30 8.93
CA GLY A 365 -5.05 12.90 8.68
C GLY A 365 -3.67 12.64 8.05
N GLN A 366 -2.84 13.67 7.85
CA GLN A 366 -1.49 13.51 7.31
C GLN A 366 -0.53 12.94 8.36
N TYR A 367 0.29 11.98 7.98
CA TYR A 367 1.28 11.38 8.87
C TYR A 367 2.56 12.22 8.96
N ARG A 368 3.06 12.36 10.19
CA ARG A 368 4.30 13.06 10.54
C ARG A 368 5.45 12.05 10.65
N LEU A 369 6.02 11.67 9.52
CA LEU A 369 7.10 10.69 9.47
C LEU A 369 8.25 11.20 8.59
N TYR A 370 9.44 11.28 9.17
CA TYR A 370 10.69 11.47 8.45
C TYR A 370 10.95 10.25 7.57
N ARG A 371 11.21 10.47 6.29
CA ARG A 371 11.33 9.39 5.28
C ARG A 371 10.14 8.43 5.25
N LEU A 372 9.00 8.78 5.84
CA LEU A 372 7.85 7.90 6.05
C LEU A 372 8.19 6.65 6.90
N ILE A 373 9.22 6.75 7.76
CA ILE A 373 9.74 5.63 8.54
C ILE A 373 9.87 5.98 10.03
N ALA A 374 10.28 7.18 10.41
CA ALA A 374 10.57 7.53 11.80
C ALA A 374 9.95 8.88 12.18
N ASN A 375 9.70 9.07 13.48
CA ASN A 375 9.24 10.33 14.02
C ASN A 375 10.08 10.66 15.27
N PRO A 376 10.69 11.86 15.38
CA PRO A 376 11.54 12.20 16.52
C PRO A 376 10.81 12.22 17.86
N ASP A 377 9.49 12.42 17.86
CA ASP A 377 8.65 12.42 19.05
C ASP A 377 8.17 11.03 19.48
N LEU A 378 8.50 9.98 18.69
CA LEU A 378 8.15 8.58 18.93
C LEU A 378 9.43 7.74 19.10
N PRO A 379 10.08 7.84 20.28
CA PRO A 379 11.36 7.17 20.50
C PRO A 379 11.20 5.65 20.53
N ASP A 380 12.27 4.94 20.16
CA ASP A 380 12.36 3.49 20.15
C ASP A 380 11.27 2.81 19.29
N MET A 381 10.87 3.48 18.20
CA MET A 381 9.84 3.04 17.30
C MET A 381 10.13 3.45 15.86
N GLY A 382 9.65 2.64 14.90
CA GLY A 382 9.67 3.00 13.50
C GLY A 382 8.57 2.29 12.70
N PHE A 383 8.41 2.70 11.45
CA PHE A 383 7.30 2.30 10.60
C PHE A 383 7.84 1.72 9.28
N VAL A 384 7.38 0.54 8.88
CA VAL A 384 7.73 -0.07 7.60
C VAL A 384 6.46 -0.38 6.82
N GLY A 385 6.43 0.00 5.53
CA GLY A 385 5.23 -0.10 4.70
C GLY A 385 4.29 1.10 4.82
N PHE A 386 4.76 2.17 5.44
CA PHE A 386 4.14 3.49 5.45
C PHE A 386 4.67 4.40 4.33
N ASN A 387 5.45 3.83 3.42
CA ASN A 387 6.03 4.45 2.23
C ASN A 387 5.64 3.69 0.96
N SER A 388 4.37 3.35 0.81
CA SER A 388 3.92 2.57 -0.34
C SER A 388 4.12 3.30 -1.67
N SER A 389 4.30 2.51 -2.72
CA SER A 389 4.39 3.00 -4.09
C SER A 389 3.91 1.90 -5.06
N PHE A 390 4.14 2.10 -6.33
CA PHE A 390 4.01 1.03 -7.32
C PHE A 390 5.01 -0.13 -7.09
N CYS A 391 6.10 0.10 -6.33
CA CYS A 391 7.12 -0.89 -5.95
C CYS A 391 7.06 -1.21 -4.45
N THR A 392 5.87 -1.52 -3.92
CA THR A 392 5.61 -1.62 -2.47
C THR A 392 6.58 -2.53 -1.72
N VAL A 393 6.91 -3.73 -2.27
CA VAL A 393 7.82 -4.67 -1.59
C VAL A 393 9.23 -4.10 -1.50
N LEU A 394 9.72 -3.51 -2.60
CA LEU A 394 11.03 -2.87 -2.63
C LEU A 394 11.09 -1.64 -1.70
N CYS A 395 10.02 -0.84 -1.64
CA CYS A 395 9.91 0.27 -0.69
C CYS A 395 10.02 -0.21 0.76
N ALA A 396 9.31 -1.29 1.09
CA ALA A 396 9.33 -1.87 2.44
C ALA A 396 10.71 -2.43 2.79
N ASP A 397 11.37 -3.10 1.86
CA ASP A 397 12.71 -3.68 2.08
C ASP A 397 13.77 -2.59 2.28
N LEU A 398 13.79 -1.54 1.45
CA LEU A 398 14.69 -0.40 1.63
C LEU A 398 14.41 0.35 2.95
N ALA A 399 13.13 0.55 3.29
CA ALA A 399 12.73 1.16 4.55
C ALA A 399 13.17 0.33 5.77
N ALA A 400 13.05 -0.99 5.72
CA ALA A 400 13.49 -1.88 6.79
C ALA A 400 15.02 -1.83 6.98
N ASN A 401 15.77 -1.82 5.88
CA ASN A 401 17.23 -1.67 5.91
C ASN A 401 17.67 -0.30 6.42
N TRP A 402 16.92 0.75 6.13
CA TRP A 402 17.13 2.08 6.68
C TRP A 402 16.80 2.11 8.19
N LEU A 403 15.63 1.54 8.57
CA LEU A 403 15.16 1.58 9.95
C LEU A 403 16.08 0.89 10.94
N VAL A 404 16.61 -0.30 10.59
CA VAL A 404 17.53 -1.00 11.49
C VAL A 404 18.82 -0.21 11.68
N ARG A 405 19.36 0.43 10.62
CA ARG A 405 20.54 1.29 10.76
C ARG A 405 20.27 2.56 11.57
N TYR A 406 19.09 3.16 11.39
CA TYR A 406 18.64 4.28 12.22
C TYR A 406 18.56 3.89 13.70
N ALA A 407 17.91 2.75 14.00
CA ALA A 407 17.77 2.23 15.36
C ALA A 407 19.11 1.89 16.02
N ASP A 408 20.12 1.55 15.23
CA ASP A 408 21.47 1.22 15.67
C ASP A 408 22.43 2.43 15.70
N GLY A 409 21.98 3.60 15.25
CA GLY A 409 22.84 4.78 15.09
C GLY A 409 23.90 4.59 14.00
N GLN A 410 23.62 3.79 12.98
CA GLN A 410 24.56 3.39 11.92
C GLN A 410 24.16 3.90 10.52
N LEU A 411 23.39 4.95 10.43
CA LEU A 411 23.26 5.71 9.19
C LEU A 411 24.57 6.47 8.91
N ALA A 412 24.85 6.79 7.65
CA ALA A 412 26.00 7.58 7.26
C ALA A 412 26.01 8.94 7.97
N ARG A 413 24.83 9.48 8.17
CA ARG A 413 24.58 10.65 9.00
C ARG A 413 23.27 10.43 9.76
N GLN A 414 23.38 10.31 11.09
CA GLN A 414 22.20 10.21 11.94
C GLN A 414 21.50 11.58 11.97
N PRO A 415 20.21 11.67 11.57
CA PRO A 415 19.50 12.94 11.56
C PRO A 415 19.23 13.41 12.99
N SER A 416 19.37 14.69 13.25
CA SER A 416 18.89 15.32 14.48
C SER A 416 17.36 15.43 14.48
N ALA A 417 16.76 15.59 15.66
CA ALA A 417 15.32 15.82 15.77
C ALA A 417 14.84 17.06 15.00
N ALA A 418 15.68 18.11 14.97
CA ALA A 418 15.39 19.33 14.21
C ALA A 418 15.32 19.04 12.71
N GLU A 419 16.34 18.38 12.15
CA GLU A 419 16.38 18.01 10.73
C GLU A 419 15.21 17.09 10.33
N MET A 420 14.82 16.17 11.21
CA MET A 420 13.64 15.32 10.98
C MET A 420 12.35 16.15 10.94
N ASN A 421 12.18 17.08 11.86
CA ASN A 421 11.01 17.97 11.90
C ASN A 421 10.95 18.92 10.70
N ASP A 422 12.08 19.47 10.27
CA ASP A 422 12.17 20.33 9.07
C ASP A 422 11.74 19.55 7.81
N ASN A 423 12.22 18.32 7.67
CA ASN A 423 11.83 17.45 6.57
C ASN A 423 10.33 17.11 6.63
N ILE A 424 9.79 16.77 7.80
CA ILE A 424 8.37 16.51 8.02
C ILE A 424 7.54 17.73 7.63
N ALA A 425 7.92 18.93 8.07
CA ALA A 425 7.23 20.18 7.74
C ALA A 425 7.24 20.45 6.22
N MET A 426 8.39 20.27 5.58
CA MET A 426 8.53 20.38 4.13
C MET A 426 7.61 19.41 3.40
N MET A 427 7.54 18.16 3.83
CA MET A 427 6.69 17.12 3.22
C MET A 427 5.19 17.39 3.44
N LEU A 428 4.80 17.89 4.60
CA LEU A 428 3.42 18.32 4.87
C LEU A 428 3.03 19.49 3.97
N ASN A 429 3.89 20.50 3.82
CA ASN A 429 3.65 21.61 2.89
C ASN A 429 3.50 21.11 1.45
N PHE A 430 4.40 20.25 1.00
CA PHE A 430 4.35 19.66 -0.34
C PHE A 430 3.01 18.96 -0.61
N ARG A 431 2.53 18.15 0.32
CA ARG A 431 1.27 17.40 0.21
C ARG A 431 0.02 18.29 0.31
N ARG A 432 0.08 19.38 1.06
CA ARG A 432 -1.06 20.30 1.26
C ARG A 432 -1.18 21.33 0.16
N VAL A 433 -0.06 21.84 -0.33
CA VAL A 433 -0.02 23.03 -1.18
C VAL A 433 0.49 22.72 -2.59
N GLU A 434 1.68 22.09 -2.70
CA GLU A 434 2.33 21.94 -4.01
C GLU A 434 1.73 20.79 -4.83
N ARG A 435 1.37 19.67 -4.15
CA ARG A 435 0.78 18.50 -4.79
C ARG A 435 -0.23 17.78 -3.88
N PRO A 436 -1.49 18.25 -3.82
CA PRO A 436 -2.53 17.64 -2.98
C PRO A 436 -2.77 16.14 -3.27
N ALA A 437 -2.57 15.70 -4.51
CA ALA A 437 -2.63 14.28 -4.89
C ALA A 437 -1.65 13.38 -4.10
N ALA A 438 -0.53 13.93 -3.60
CA ALA A 438 0.41 13.21 -2.74
C ALA A 438 -0.07 13.09 -1.28
N GLY A 439 -1.12 13.81 -0.90
CA GLY A 439 -1.73 13.78 0.44
C GLY A 439 -2.71 12.62 0.66
N VAL A 440 -3.09 11.89 -0.38
CA VAL A 440 -3.98 10.73 -0.25
C VAL A 440 -3.39 9.65 0.67
N TYR A 441 -4.26 8.88 1.32
CA TYR A 441 -3.84 7.87 2.29
C TYR A 441 -2.94 8.44 3.41
N GLY A 442 -3.22 9.62 3.89
CA GLY A 442 -2.42 10.27 4.95
C GLY A 442 -1.00 10.63 4.51
N GLY A 443 -0.76 10.76 3.21
CA GLY A 443 0.55 11.01 2.63
C GLY A 443 1.51 9.82 2.66
N LEU A 444 1.00 8.63 2.85
CA LEU A 444 1.80 7.38 2.93
C LEU A 444 2.09 6.76 1.57
N CYS A 445 1.79 7.45 0.47
CA CYS A 445 2.12 7.03 -0.88
C CYS A 445 3.22 7.91 -1.47
N VAL A 446 4.34 7.31 -1.84
CA VAL A 446 5.45 8.02 -2.50
C VAL A 446 5.34 8.07 -4.02
N ALA A 447 4.36 7.38 -4.63
CA ALA A 447 4.18 7.44 -6.08
C ALA A 447 3.75 8.86 -6.52
N PRO A 448 4.27 9.38 -7.64
CA PRO A 448 5.20 8.74 -8.57
C PRO A 448 6.70 8.83 -8.19
N TYR A 449 7.06 9.38 -7.06
CA TYR A 449 8.44 9.74 -6.65
C TYR A 449 9.22 8.59 -5.98
N HIS A 450 9.03 7.36 -6.45
CA HIS A 450 9.68 6.20 -5.83
C HIS A 450 11.21 6.21 -5.98
N PHE A 451 11.75 6.68 -7.11
CA PHE A 451 13.21 6.77 -7.28
C PHE A 451 13.82 7.82 -6.36
N LYS A 452 13.20 9.00 -6.26
CA LYS A 452 13.66 10.03 -5.33
C LYS A 452 13.66 9.52 -3.89
N HIS A 453 12.61 8.82 -3.49
CA HIS A 453 12.52 8.23 -2.16
C HIS A 453 13.61 7.18 -1.94
N PHE A 454 13.86 6.30 -2.91
CA PHE A 454 14.95 5.32 -2.83
C PHE A 454 16.31 5.99 -2.73
N ASP A 455 16.56 7.03 -3.55
CA ASP A 455 17.82 7.79 -3.52
C ASP A 455 18.06 8.44 -2.15
N GLU A 456 17.02 8.99 -1.53
CA GLU A 456 17.11 9.57 -0.19
C GLU A 456 17.42 8.52 0.88
N LEU A 457 16.78 7.34 0.85
CA LEU A 457 17.07 6.25 1.78
C LEU A 457 18.50 5.71 1.60
N LEU A 458 18.93 5.52 0.35
CA LEU A 458 20.27 5.01 0.04
C LEU A 458 21.36 6.03 0.38
N ALA A 459 21.11 7.31 0.19
CA ALA A 459 22.02 8.39 0.60
C ALA A 459 22.19 8.43 2.12
N ASP A 460 21.09 8.33 2.88
CA ASP A 460 21.11 8.27 4.33
C ASP A 460 21.88 7.01 4.83
N ILE A 461 21.79 5.89 4.11
CA ILE A 461 22.56 4.65 4.37
C ILE A 461 24.05 4.83 4.00
N GLY A 462 24.38 5.80 3.13
CA GLY A 462 25.75 6.05 2.67
C GLY A 462 26.20 5.17 1.52
N THR A 463 25.27 4.78 0.66
CA THR A 463 25.58 3.97 -0.52
C THR A 463 25.19 4.67 -1.83
N LYS A 464 25.47 4.04 -2.96
CA LYS A 464 25.17 4.60 -4.28
C LYS A 464 23.65 4.69 -4.50
N THR A 465 23.24 5.79 -5.12
CA THR A 465 21.83 6.05 -5.46
C THR A 465 21.49 5.67 -6.90
N TRP A 466 22.42 5.82 -7.83
CA TRP A 466 22.24 5.49 -9.24
C TRP A 466 22.90 4.15 -9.57
N ARG A 467 22.13 3.25 -10.16
CA ARG A 467 22.52 1.86 -10.44
C ARG A 467 23.35 1.70 -11.71
N ARG A 468 23.18 2.61 -12.67
CA ARG A 468 23.69 2.49 -14.04
C ARG A 468 24.14 3.84 -14.59
N ASN A 469 24.61 3.83 -15.84
CA ASN A 469 24.84 5.06 -16.59
C ASN A 469 23.57 5.95 -16.56
N PRO A 470 23.71 7.29 -16.39
CA PRO A 470 22.59 8.22 -16.25
C PRO A 470 21.50 8.10 -17.33
N LEU A 471 21.87 7.84 -18.59
CA LEU A 471 20.89 7.66 -19.66
C LEU A 471 20.07 6.37 -19.50
N VAL A 472 20.75 5.26 -19.20
CA VAL A 472 20.08 3.97 -18.96
C VAL A 472 19.22 4.03 -17.71
N GLU A 473 19.71 4.67 -16.64
CA GLU A 473 18.99 4.83 -15.37
C GLU A 473 17.67 5.59 -15.54
N LYS A 474 17.62 6.59 -16.42
CA LYS A 474 16.41 7.38 -16.68
C LYS A 474 15.28 6.57 -17.32
N PHE A 475 15.60 5.57 -18.15
CA PHE A 475 14.63 4.86 -18.97
C PHE A 475 14.43 3.39 -18.59
N THR A 476 15.00 2.96 -17.45
CA THR A 476 14.79 1.58 -16.94
C THR A 476 14.03 1.58 -15.62
N PRO A 477 13.14 0.59 -15.43
CA PRO A 477 12.48 0.37 -14.14
C PRO A 477 13.47 0.09 -12.99
N PRO A 478 13.06 0.18 -11.73
CA PRO A 478 13.87 -0.24 -10.58
C PRO A 478 14.42 -1.67 -10.76
N ASP A 479 15.63 -1.90 -10.26
CA ASP A 479 16.32 -3.18 -10.35
C ASP A 479 16.66 -3.66 -8.93
N ALA A 480 15.85 -4.58 -8.41
CA ALA A 480 16.01 -5.09 -7.05
C ALA A 480 17.39 -5.73 -6.80
N ASP A 481 17.98 -6.39 -7.82
CA ASP A 481 19.32 -7.00 -7.68
C ASP A 481 20.42 -5.95 -7.57
N ALA A 482 20.26 -4.79 -8.22
CA ALA A 482 21.19 -3.68 -8.05
C ALA A 482 21.12 -3.10 -6.63
N TYR A 483 19.92 -2.93 -6.10
CA TYR A 483 19.74 -2.47 -4.71
C TYR A 483 20.27 -3.48 -3.69
N ALA A 484 20.11 -4.79 -3.93
CA ALA A 484 20.72 -5.84 -3.10
C ALA A 484 22.24 -5.67 -3.00
N ARG A 485 22.91 -5.48 -4.14
CA ARG A 485 24.36 -5.25 -4.17
C ARG A 485 24.78 -3.99 -3.39
N TYR A 486 24.00 -2.91 -3.50
CA TYR A 486 24.31 -1.68 -2.78
C TYR A 486 24.11 -1.80 -1.27
N LEU A 487 23.05 -2.48 -0.84
CA LEU A 487 22.81 -2.77 0.58
C LEU A 487 23.88 -3.69 1.17
N ALA A 488 24.33 -4.70 0.41
CA ALA A 488 25.37 -5.63 0.83
C ALA A 488 26.77 -4.97 0.97
N THR A 489 27.02 -3.92 0.20
CA THR A 489 28.28 -3.16 0.24
C THR A 489 28.19 -1.85 1.03
N ALA A 490 27.03 -1.58 1.60
CA ALA A 490 26.84 -0.37 2.42
C ALA A 490 27.72 -0.45 3.69
N PRO A 491 28.46 0.62 4.00
CA PRO A 491 29.32 0.64 5.17
C PRO A 491 28.51 0.62 6.47
N ASP A 492 29.03 -0.02 7.50
CA ASP A 492 28.51 0.11 8.84
C ASP A 492 29.23 1.28 9.54
N TYR A 493 28.52 2.36 9.75
CA TYR A 493 29.05 3.52 10.46
C TYR A 493 29.01 3.24 11.97
N LYS A 494 30.05 3.72 12.69
CA LYS A 494 30.03 3.69 14.15
C LYS A 494 29.03 4.73 14.65
N ALA A 495 28.19 4.35 15.61
CA ALA A 495 27.39 5.33 16.34
C ALA A 495 28.35 6.43 16.87
N ALA A 496 27.99 7.68 16.65
CA ALA A 496 28.70 8.78 17.30
C ALA A 496 28.58 8.59 18.82
N ALA A 497 29.73 8.59 19.51
CA ALA A 497 29.79 8.36 20.95
C ALA A 497 29.08 9.47 21.72
#